data_c374ea66cb63b60e18230a9c8dad04e8
#
_entry.id   c374ea66cb63b60e18230a9c8dad04e8
#
_cell.length_a   1.000
_cell.length_b   1.000
_cell.length_c   1.000
_cell.angle_alpha   90.00
_cell.angle_beta   90.00
_cell.angle_gamma   90.00
#
_symmetry.space_group_name_H-M   'P 1'
#
loop_
_entity.id
_entity.type
_entity.pdbx_description
1 polymer ?
#
loop_
_entity_poly.entity_id
_entity_poly.type
_entity_poly.pdbx_seq_one_letter_code
_entity_poly.pdbx_strand_id
1 'polypeptide(L)'
;MDKEPHIIPDAAVKGIATGLCMMAFFTLIWAAIAFGGLHGSIYWLALLIFPAFSIVFIINAIKLFRIAKYFPKLTSEADIAEGKKMGKWFGIIFGAEGLGIFIGIKVVVNLGHPDLTFPVMALVVGLHFYPLAKVFKRTIDYYLATWCIIIAILAIVFVLNKTFTESAGMAFVGIGIATATSCYGGYMVVRGINIQGK
;
A
#
# COMPACT_ATOMS: atom_id res chain seq x y z
N MET A 1 29.69 -4.03 25.29
CA MET A 1 28.24 -3.71 25.41
C MET A 1 27.48 -4.80 24.70
N ASP A 2 27.07 -5.83 25.43
CA ASP A 2 26.23 -6.90 24.90
C ASP A 2 24.86 -6.30 24.55
N LYS A 3 24.53 -6.33 23.25
CA LYS A 3 23.19 -5.97 22.81
C LYS A 3 22.24 -7.04 23.35
N GLU A 4 21.39 -6.67 24.30
CA GLU A 4 20.30 -7.54 24.71
C GLU A 4 19.59 -8.11 23.48
N PRO A 5 19.26 -9.41 23.50
CA PRO A 5 18.60 -10.03 22.37
C PRO A 5 17.29 -9.30 22.08
N HIS A 6 17.17 -8.73 20.90
CA HIS A 6 15.98 -7.95 20.50
C HIS A 6 14.80 -8.91 20.39
N ILE A 7 14.03 -9.02 21.47
CA ILE A 7 12.85 -9.90 21.53
C ILE A 7 11.77 -9.31 20.64
N ILE A 8 11.35 -10.05 19.63
CA ILE A 8 10.28 -9.65 18.71
C ILE A 8 8.94 -9.97 19.38
N PRO A 9 8.05 -9.00 19.64
CA PRO A 9 6.75 -9.26 20.25
C PRO A 9 5.74 -9.80 19.24
N ASP A 10 4.73 -10.54 19.74
CA ASP A 10 3.62 -11.07 18.95
C ASP A 10 2.87 -9.98 18.15
N ALA A 11 2.75 -8.80 18.74
CA ALA A 11 2.13 -7.64 18.11
C ALA A 11 2.86 -7.19 16.83
N ALA A 12 4.20 -7.26 16.80
CA ALA A 12 4.98 -6.93 15.61
C ALA A 12 4.77 -7.95 14.49
N VAL A 13 4.71 -9.24 14.85
CA VAL A 13 4.43 -10.33 13.89
C VAL A 13 3.03 -10.18 13.29
N LYS A 14 2.02 -9.93 14.14
CA LYS A 14 0.64 -9.66 13.71
C LYS A 14 0.54 -8.41 12.85
N GLY A 15 1.30 -7.36 13.16
CA GLY A 15 1.36 -6.13 12.36
C GLY A 15 1.86 -6.38 10.93
N ILE A 16 2.90 -7.22 10.75
CA ILE A 16 3.37 -7.61 9.42
C ILE A 16 2.30 -8.44 8.69
N ALA A 17 1.66 -9.39 9.38
CA ALA A 17 0.62 -10.23 8.79
C ALA A 17 -0.59 -9.39 8.31
N THR A 18 -1.06 -8.45 9.14
CA THR A 18 -2.13 -7.51 8.76
C THR A 18 -1.71 -6.64 7.58
N GLY A 19 -0.48 -6.13 7.59
CA GLY A 19 0.06 -5.36 6.47
C GLY A 19 0.09 -6.15 5.16
N LEU A 20 0.44 -7.44 5.19
CA LEU A 20 0.38 -8.32 4.02
C LEU A 20 -1.04 -8.50 3.49
N CYS A 21 -2.04 -8.67 4.38
CA CYS A 21 -3.44 -8.71 3.96
C CYS A 21 -3.87 -7.41 3.27
N MET A 22 -3.47 -6.27 3.81
CA MET A 22 -3.76 -4.96 3.22
C MET A 22 -3.09 -4.81 1.85
N MET A 23 -1.81 -5.21 1.73
CA MET A 23 -1.12 -5.13 0.44
C MET A 23 -1.74 -6.07 -0.60
N ALA A 24 -2.16 -7.27 -0.23
CA ALA A 24 -2.90 -8.16 -1.12
C ALA A 24 -4.20 -7.50 -1.63
N PHE A 25 -4.96 -6.89 -0.73
CA PHE A 25 -6.22 -6.22 -1.07
C PHE A 25 -6.00 -5.01 -1.99
N PHE A 26 -5.08 -4.11 -1.64
CA PHE A 26 -4.81 -2.93 -2.46
C PHE A 26 -4.17 -3.26 -3.81
N THR A 27 -3.30 -4.27 -3.86
CA THR A 27 -2.75 -4.76 -5.14
C THR A 27 -3.87 -5.21 -6.08
N LEU A 28 -4.88 -5.94 -5.57
CA LEU A 28 -6.03 -6.37 -6.37
C LEU A 28 -6.91 -5.21 -6.81
N ILE A 29 -7.16 -4.22 -5.95
CA ILE A 29 -7.95 -3.02 -6.32
C ILE A 29 -7.27 -2.28 -7.48
N TRP A 30 -5.98 -1.99 -7.36
CA TRP A 30 -5.27 -1.26 -8.39
C TRP A 30 -5.09 -2.07 -9.67
N ALA A 31 -4.92 -3.40 -9.57
CA ALA A 31 -4.94 -4.29 -10.72
C ALA A 31 -6.30 -4.31 -11.42
N ALA A 32 -7.41 -4.25 -10.67
CA ALA A 32 -8.76 -4.16 -11.24
C ALA A 32 -8.99 -2.82 -11.97
N ILE A 33 -8.46 -1.70 -11.43
CA ILE A 33 -8.48 -0.40 -12.12
C ILE A 33 -7.68 -0.50 -13.42
N ALA A 34 -6.48 -1.09 -13.39
CA ALA A 34 -5.67 -1.31 -14.59
C ALA A 34 -6.39 -2.18 -15.62
N PHE A 35 -7.08 -3.23 -15.18
CA PHE A 35 -7.88 -4.10 -16.03
C PHE A 35 -8.99 -3.33 -16.74
N GLY A 36 -9.71 -2.44 -16.02
CA GLY A 36 -10.71 -1.55 -16.61
C GLY A 36 -10.13 -0.68 -17.73
N GLY A 37 -8.93 -0.14 -17.52
CA GLY A 37 -8.24 0.67 -18.53
C GLY A 37 -7.71 -0.12 -19.75
N LEU A 38 -7.42 -1.42 -19.57
CA LEU A 38 -6.95 -2.31 -20.64
C LEU A 38 -8.06 -3.16 -21.27
N HIS A 39 -9.32 -2.92 -20.92
CA HIS A 39 -10.45 -3.70 -21.43
C HIS A 39 -10.48 -3.69 -22.97
N GLY A 40 -10.61 -4.89 -23.54
CA GLY A 40 -10.57 -5.08 -25.01
C GLY A 40 -9.17 -5.25 -25.60
N SER A 41 -8.10 -5.15 -24.80
CA SER A 41 -6.72 -5.39 -25.22
C SER A 41 -6.20 -6.71 -24.69
N ILE A 42 -5.37 -7.45 -25.44
CA ILE A 42 -4.72 -8.68 -24.97
C ILE A 42 -3.73 -8.43 -23.81
N TYR A 43 -3.28 -7.20 -23.63
CA TYR A 43 -2.32 -6.84 -22.58
C TYR A 43 -2.86 -7.02 -21.16
N TRP A 44 -4.17 -7.16 -20.96
CA TRP A 44 -4.74 -7.48 -19.66
C TRP A 44 -4.17 -8.78 -19.04
N LEU A 45 -3.70 -9.71 -19.88
CA LEU A 45 -3.09 -10.96 -19.42
C LEU A 45 -1.85 -10.70 -18.55
N ALA A 46 -1.10 -9.62 -18.81
CA ALA A 46 0.04 -9.25 -17.99
C ALA A 46 -0.34 -8.88 -16.54
N LEU A 47 -1.58 -8.47 -16.33
CA LEU A 47 -2.08 -8.12 -15.00
C LEU A 47 -2.27 -9.32 -14.09
N LEU A 48 -2.27 -10.57 -14.61
CA LEU A 48 -2.40 -11.80 -13.80
C LEU A 48 -1.27 -11.98 -12.80
N ILE A 49 -0.15 -11.28 -12.97
CA ILE A 49 0.96 -11.27 -12.01
C ILE A 49 0.52 -10.69 -10.65
N PHE A 50 -0.38 -9.71 -10.63
CA PHE A 50 -0.80 -9.05 -9.39
C PHE A 50 -1.66 -9.96 -8.49
N PRO A 51 -2.68 -10.68 -8.99
CA PRO A 51 -3.34 -11.74 -8.22
C PRO A 51 -2.38 -12.80 -7.70
N ALA A 52 -1.38 -13.20 -8.48
CA ALA A 52 -0.37 -14.16 -8.04
C ALA A 52 0.42 -13.62 -6.82
N PHE A 53 0.88 -12.36 -6.86
CA PHE A 53 1.49 -11.71 -5.69
C PHE A 53 0.54 -11.65 -4.50
N SER A 54 -0.72 -11.29 -4.71
CA SER A 54 -1.71 -11.22 -3.64
C SER A 54 -1.92 -12.58 -2.96
N ILE A 55 -1.95 -13.67 -3.72
CA ILE A 55 -2.01 -15.03 -3.16
C ILE A 55 -0.77 -15.31 -2.28
N VAL A 56 0.43 -14.98 -2.76
CA VAL A 56 1.67 -15.15 -1.98
C VAL A 56 1.61 -14.34 -0.69
N PHE A 57 1.10 -13.10 -0.72
CA PHE A 57 0.96 -12.26 0.47
C PHE A 57 -0.01 -12.87 1.48
N ILE A 58 -1.16 -13.35 1.03
CA ILE A 58 -2.16 -14.00 1.90
C ILE A 58 -1.61 -15.28 2.54
N ILE A 59 -0.91 -16.13 1.76
CA ILE A 59 -0.30 -17.34 2.30
C ILE A 59 0.70 -17.00 3.40
N ASN A 60 1.57 -15.98 3.19
CA ASN A 60 2.53 -15.56 4.20
C ASN A 60 1.86 -14.90 5.40
N ALA A 61 0.81 -14.11 5.20
CA ALA A 61 0.02 -13.54 6.29
C ALA A 61 -0.57 -14.62 7.19
N ILE A 62 -1.18 -15.66 6.62
CA ILE A 62 -1.75 -16.80 7.36
C ILE A 62 -0.65 -17.51 8.17
N LYS A 63 0.51 -17.76 7.57
CA LYS A 63 1.65 -18.36 8.28
C LYS A 63 2.06 -17.51 9.49
N LEU A 64 2.23 -16.19 9.29
CA LEU A 64 2.61 -15.26 10.35
C LEU A 64 1.56 -15.20 11.47
N PHE A 65 0.26 -15.17 11.15
CA PHE A 65 -0.79 -15.22 12.18
C PHE A 65 -0.75 -16.51 12.99
N ARG A 66 -0.46 -17.67 12.33
CA ARG A 66 -0.37 -18.95 13.02
C ARG A 66 0.79 -19.02 13.99
N ILE A 67 1.95 -18.47 13.63
CA ILE A 67 3.14 -18.49 14.48
C ILE A 67 3.17 -17.38 15.51
N ALA A 68 2.43 -16.27 15.32
CA ALA A 68 2.43 -15.14 16.25
C ALA A 68 2.12 -15.52 17.71
N LYS A 69 1.32 -16.59 17.92
CA LYS A 69 0.99 -17.11 19.26
C LYS A 69 2.19 -17.65 20.05
N TYR A 70 3.29 -17.98 19.36
CA TYR A 70 4.51 -18.48 20.01
C TYR A 70 5.50 -17.37 20.38
N PHE A 71 5.21 -16.11 19.98
CA PHE A 71 6.02 -14.95 20.32
C PHE A 71 5.55 -14.33 21.63
N PRO A 72 6.48 -13.73 22.41
CA PRO A 72 6.15 -13.11 23.67
C PRO A 72 5.18 -11.95 23.49
N LYS A 73 4.25 -11.79 24.44
CA LYS A 73 3.37 -10.63 24.49
C LYS A 73 4.12 -9.42 25.01
N LEU A 74 3.73 -8.23 24.54
CA LEU A 74 4.22 -6.99 25.14
C LEU A 74 3.75 -6.91 26.60
N THR A 75 4.69 -6.80 27.52
CA THR A 75 4.43 -6.69 28.96
C THR A 75 4.77 -5.30 29.51
N SER A 76 5.63 -4.54 28.81
CA SER A 76 5.96 -3.17 29.18
C SER A 76 4.80 -2.21 28.89
N GLU A 77 4.40 -1.40 29.87
CA GLU A 77 3.39 -0.35 29.70
C GLU A 77 3.80 0.67 28.62
N ALA A 78 5.10 0.97 28.51
CA ALA A 78 5.64 1.88 27.50
C ALA A 78 5.42 1.35 26.09
N ASP A 79 5.69 0.06 25.83
CA ASP A 79 5.52 -0.56 24.51
C ASP A 79 4.04 -0.66 24.14
N ILE A 80 3.17 -0.95 25.09
CA ILE A 80 1.72 -0.97 24.88
C ILE A 80 1.21 0.44 24.53
N ALA A 81 1.71 1.48 25.22
CA ALA A 81 1.35 2.86 24.93
C ALA A 81 1.84 3.30 23.54
N GLU A 82 3.08 2.93 23.14
CA GLU A 82 3.60 3.21 21.79
C GLU A 82 2.77 2.51 20.72
N GLY A 83 2.41 1.25 20.92
CA GLY A 83 1.55 0.49 20.01
C GLY A 83 0.17 1.13 19.81
N LYS A 84 -0.47 1.58 20.92
CA LYS A 84 -1.75 2.32 20.87
C LYS A 84 -1.60 3.64 20.12
N LYS A 85 -0.52 4.38 20.35
CA LYS A 85 -0.21 5.63 19.66
C LYS A 85 -0.03 5.41 18.17
N MET A 86 0.72 4.38 17.76
CA MET A 86 0.89 4.01 16.34
C MET A 86 -0.45 3.66 15.69
N GLY A 87 -1.28 2.84 16.34
CA GLY A 87 -2.61 2.48 15.84
C GLY A 87 -3.53 3.70 15.67
N LYS A 88 -3.51 4.64 16.64
CA LYS A 88 -4.26 5.90 16.53
C LYS A 88 -3.83 6.72 15.32
N TRP A 89 -2.52 6.94 15.14
CA TRP A 89 -2.01 7.71 14.01
C TRP A 89 -2.30 7.03 12.67
N PHE A 90 -2.17 5.70 12.61
CA PHE A 90 -2.56 4.94 11.43
C PHE A 90 -4.03 5.19 11.05
N GLY A 91 -4.95 5.11 12.01
CA GLY A 91 -6.37 5.39 11.76
C GLY A 91 -6.63 6.83 11.31
N ILE A 92 -5.93 7.82 11.89
CA ILE A 92 -6.05 9.24 11.49
C ILE A 92 -5.55 9.42 10.03
N ILE A 93 -4.40 8.84 9.68
CA ILE A 93 -3.81 8.97 8.34
C ILE A 93 -4.70 8.33 7.29
N PHE A 94 -5.24 7.13 7.55
CA PHE A 94 -6.18 6.45 6.64
C PHE A 94 -7.51 7.19 6.53
N GLY A 95 -8.01 7.75 7.63
CA GLY A 95 -9.20 8.60 7.60
C GLY A 95 -8.99 9.86 6.75
N ALA A 96 -7.84 10.52 6.92
CA ALA A 96 -7.46 11.68 6.12
C ALA A 96 -7.26 11.33 4.64
N GLU A 97 -6.70 10.16 4.33
CA GLU A 97 -6.58 9.64 2.96
C GLU A 97 -7.97 9.49 2.32
N GLY A 98 -8.90 8.78 2.99
CA GLY A 98 -10.25 8.57 2.48
C GLY A 98 -10.98 9.89 2.22
N LEU A 99 -10.86 10.86 3.15
CA LEU A 99 -11.42 12.20 2.99
C LEU A 99 -10.73 12.94 1.83
N GLY A 100 -9.41 12.86 1.71
CA GLY A 100 -8.64 13.48 0.63
C GLY A 100 -9.02 12.91 -0.74
N ILE A 101 -9.23 11.59 -0.85
CA ILE A 101 -9.73 10.94 -2.08
C ILE A 101 -11.11 11.48 -2.42
N PHE A 102 -12.05 11.50 -1.45
CA PHE A 102 -13.40 11.99 -1.67
C PHE A 102 -13.41 13.45 -2.16
N ILE A 103 -12.67 14.34 -1.49
CA ILE A 103 -12.57 15.75 -1.87
C ILE A 103 -11.90 15.87 -3.25
N GLY A 104 -10.79 15.20 -3.48
CA GLY A 104 -10.05 15.26 -4.74
C GLY A 104 -10.92 14.85 -5.93
N ILE A 105 -11.66 13.74 -5.81
CA ILE A 105 -12.61 13.29 -6.84
C ILE A 105 -13.69 14.34 -7.08
N LYS A 106 -14.30 14.88 -6.03
CA LYS A 106 -15.32 15.92 -6.17
C LYS A 106 -14.79 17.16 -6.87
N VAL A 107 -13.56 17.58 -6.55
CA VAL A 107 -12.94 18.76 -7.19
C VAL A 107 -12.75 18.51 -8.69
N VAL A 108 -12.12 17.41 -9.10
CA VAL A 108 -11.84 17.18 -10.54
C VAL A 108 -13.11 16.97 -11.35
N VAL A 109 -14.10 16.27 -10.80
CA VAL A 109 -15.40 16.09 -11.47
C VAL A 109 -16.15 17.43 -11.63
N ASN A 110 -16.16 18.28 -10.60
CA ASN A 110 -16.81 19.60 -10.69
C ASN A 110 -16.07 20.58 -11.62
N LEU A 111 -14.76 20.38 -11.81
CA LEU A 111 -13.97 21.14 -12.79
C LEU A 111 -14.13 20.63 -14.24
N GLY A 112 -14.93 19.58 -14.46
CA GLY A 112 -15.17 19.01 -15.78
C GLY A 112 -14.10 18.03 -16.24
N HIS A 113 -13.27 17.51 -15.31
CA HIS A 113 -12.19 16.57 -15.58
C HIS A 113 -12.39 15.23 -14.86
N PRO A 114 -13.48 14.47 -15.14
CA PRO A 114 -13.71 13.16 -14.54
C PRO A 114 -12.63 12.13 -14.88
N ASP A 115 -11.94 12.32 -16.01
CA ASP A 115 -10.78 11.56 -16.50
C ASP A 115 -9.57 11.60 -15.55
N LEU A 116 -9.50 12.57 -14.65
CA LEU A 116 -8.46 12.69 -13.62
C LEU A 116 -8.80 11.97 -12.31
N THR A 117 -9.94 11.30 -12.20
CA THR A 117 -10.38 10.62 -10.95
C THR A 117 -9.32 9.67 -10.41
N PHE A 118 -8.84 8.73 -11.23
CA PHE A 118 -7.84 7.75 -10.78
C PHE A 118 -6.44 8.36 -10.56
N PRO A 119 -5.94 9.25 -11.42
CA PRO A 119 -4.70 9.97 -11.16
C PRO A 119 -4.71 10.75 -9.84
N VAL A 120 -5.79 11.47 -9.52
CA VAL A 120 -5.91 12.21 -8.26
C VAL A 120 -6.02 11.27 -7.05
N MET A 121 -6.76 10.18 -7.17
CA MET A 121 -6.81 9.14 -6.14
C MET A 121 -5.41 8.59 -5.85
N ALA A 122 -4.63 8.27 -6.88
CA ALA A 122 -3.26 7.79 -6.74
C ALA A 122 -2.33 8.84 -6.10
N LEU A 123 -2.54 10.12 -6.38
CA LEU A 123 -1.79 11.22 -5.76
C LEU A 123 -2.03 11.26 -4.24
N VAL A 124 -3.28 11.17 -3.82
CA VAL A 124 -3.63 11.16 -2.38
C VAL A 124 -3.06 9.92 -1.71
N VAL A 125 -3.16 8.74 -2.37
CA VAL A 125 -2.54 7.49 -1.90
C VAL A 125 -1.01 7.64 -1.79
N GLY A 126 -0.35 8.30 -2.75
CA GLY A 126 1.08 8.59 -2.64
C GLY A 126 1.42 9.46 -1.43
N LEU A 127 0.66 10.54 -1.23
CA LEU A 127 0.90 11.51 -0.16
C LEU A 127 0.76 10.90 1.25
N HIS A 128 -0.17 9.96 1.46
CA HIS A 128 -0.38 9.37 2.80
C HIS A 128 0.79 8.50 3.29
N PHE A 129 1.62 7.97 2.38
CA PHE A 129 2.80 7.20 2.78
C PHE A 129 3.87 8.03 3.50
N TYR A 130 3.98 9.35 3.24
CA TYR A 130 4.96 10.18 3.96
C TYR A 130 4.71 10.26 5.47
N PRO A 131 3.50 10.56 5.97
CA PRO A 131 3.24 10.49 7.41
C PRO A 131 3.36 9.05 7.94
N LEU A 132 2.98 8.01 7.17
CA LEU A 132 3.18 6.62 7.59
C LEU A 132 4.67 6.28 7.77
N ALA A 133 5.55 6.77 6.89
CA ALA A 133 7.00 6.59 7.02
C ALA A 133 7.52 7.10 8.38
N LYS A 134 7.01 8.24 8.85
CA LYS A 134 7.37 8.80 10.16
C LYS A 134 6.80 7.99 11.31
N VAL A 135 5.53 7.56 11.23
CA VAL A 135 4.85 6.78 12.27
C VAL A 135 5.50 5.41 12.46
N PHE A 136 5.78 4.72 11.35
CA PHE A 136 6.36 3.37 11.39
C PHE A 136 7.89 3.35 11.35
N LYS A 137 8.54 4.52 11.20
CA LYS A 137 10.01 4.66 11.10
C LYS A 137 10.59 3.77 9.99
N ARG A 138 9.93 3.74 8.82
CA ARG A 138 10.29 2.87 7.68
C ARG A 138 10.70 3.69 6.46
N THR A 139 11.92 3.48 5.99
CA THR A 139 12.45 4.18 4.82
C THR A 139 11.75 3.78 3.52
N ILE A 140 11.27 2.53 3.43
CA ILE A 140 10.55 2.02 2.24
C ILE A 140 9.31 2.86 1.92
N ASP A 141 8.60 3.36 2.93
CA ASP A 141 7.39 4.16 2.73
C ASP A 141 7.68 5.47 1.99
N TYR A 142 8.87 6.08 2.16
CA TYR A 142 9.28 7.26 1.38
C TYR A 142 9.47 6.94 -0.11
N TYR A 143 10.08 5.80 -0.44
CA TYR A 143 10.26 5.39 -1.83
C TYR A 143 8.92 5.12 -2.50
N LEU A 144 8.00 4.46 -1.79
CA LEU A 144 6.66 4.19 -2.29
C LEU A 144 5.86 5.48 -2.48
N ALA A 145 5.90 6.39 -1.50
CA ALA A 145 5.30 7.72 -1.61
C ALA A 145 5.75 8.43 -2.88
N THR A 146 7.07 8.52 -3.07
CA THR A 146 7.67 9.19 -4.22
C THR A 146 7.28 8.52 -5.54
N TRP A 147 7.34 7.18 -5.60
CA TRP A 147 6.90 6.42 -6.78
C TRP A 147 5.45 6.69 -7.14
N CYS A 148 4.53 6.56 -6.18
CA CYS A 148 3.10 6.78 -6.40
C CYS A 148 2.80 8.20 -6.87
N ILE A 149 3.47 9.20 -6.30
CA ILE A 149 3.32 10.61 -6.67
C ILE A 149 3.84 10.85 -8.10
N ILE A 150 4.98 10.30 -8.46
CA ILE A 150 5.52 10.42 -9.83
C ILE A 150 4.52 9.82 -10.84
N ILE A 151 4.03 8.61 -10.59
CA ILE A 151 3.03 7.96 -11.45
C ILE A 151 1.77 8.82 -11.57
N ALA A 152 1.27 9.34 -10.45
CA ALA A 152 0.07 10.18 -10.43
C ALA A 152 0.26 11.49 -11.21
N ILE A 153 1.37 12.19 -11.00
CA ILE A 153 1.69 13.45 -11.71
C ILE A 153 1.84 13.21 -13.20
N LEU A 154 2.58 12.17 -13.60
CA LEU A 154 2.74 11.83 -15.02
C LEU A 154 1.38 11.52 -15.66
N ALA A 155 0.51 10.75 -14.98
CA ALA A 155 -0.83 10.47 -15.47
C ALA A 155 -1.66 11.75 -15.64
N ILE A 156 -1.65 12.65 -14.64
CA ILE A 156 -2.35 13.93 -14.71
C ILE A 156 -1.86 14.74 -15.92
N VAL A 157 -0.54 14.88 -16.09
CA VAL A 157 0.06 15.64 -17.19
C VAL A 157 -0.32 15.04 -18.54
N PHE A 158 -0.23 13.71 -18.70
CA PHE A 158 -0.53 13.04 -19.97
C PHE A 158 -2.01 13.06 -20.32
N VAL A 159 -2.90 12.99 -19.35
CA VAL A 159 -4.36 13.13 -19.57
C VAL A 159 -4.69 14.56 -19.94
N LEU A 160 -4.22 15.57 -19.21
CA LEU A 160 -4.47 16.99 -19.52
C LEU A 160 -3.93 17.41 -20.89
N ASN A 161 -2.76 16.90 -21.28
CA ASN A 161 -2.18 17.16 -22.59
C ASN A 161 -2.79 16.27 -23.70
N LYS A 162 -3.83 15.48 -23.39
CA LYS A 162 -4.50 14.56 -24.31
C LYS A 162 -3.56 13.52 -24.95
N THR A 163 -2.40 13.27 -24.35
CA THR A 163 -1.48 12.19 -24.75
C THR A 163 -2.05 10.83 -24.38
N PHE A 164 -2.72 10.75 -23.22
CA PHE A 164 -3.47 9.58 -22.78
C PHE A 164 -4.98 9.81 -22.90
N THR A 165 -5.67 8.77 -23.34
CA THR A 165 -7.11 8.65 -23.12
C THR A 165 -7.39 8.38 -21.65
N GLU A 166 -8.63 8.54 -21.20
CA GLU A 166 -9.05 8.15 -19.84
C GLU A 166 -8.66 6.71 -19.51
N SER A 167 -8.93 5.77 -20.43
CA SER A 167 -8.59 4.35 -20.25
C SER A 167 -7.07 4.13 -20.13
N ALA A 168 -6.27 4.83 -20.95
CA ALA A 168 -4.81 4.75 -20.85
C ALA A 168 -4.30 5.30 -19.52
N GLY A 169 -4.88 6.40 -19.04
CA GLY A 169 -4.60 6.99 -17.72
C GLY A 169 -4.93 6.02 -16.58
N MET A 170 -6.11 5.38 -16.63
CA MET A 170 -6.51 4.32 -15.70
C MET A 170 -5.51 3.17 -15.68
N ALA A 171 -5.16 2.63 -16.86
CA ALA A 171 -4.23 1.52 -16.97
C ALA A 171 -2.86 1.88 -16.39
N PHE A 172 -2.32 3.04 -16.75
CA PHE A 172 -1.02 3.51 -16.32
C PHE A 172 -0.95 3.67 -14.79
N VAL A 173 -1.94 4.35 -14.20
CA VAL A 173 -2.02 4.54 -12.75
C VAL A 173 -2.23 3.20 -12.04
N GLY A 174 -3.17 2.39 -12.52
CA GLY A 174 -3.48 1.09 -11.92
C GLY A 174 -2.26 0.18 -11.87
N ILE A 175 -1.51 0.05 -12.99
CA ILE A 175 -0.27 -0.73 -13.06
C ILE A 175 0.79 -0.14 -12.13
N GLY A 176 1.00 1.18 -12.17
CA GLY A 176 2.03 1.86 -11.37
C GLY A 176 1.83 1.67 -9.87
N ILE A 177 0.59 1.80 -9.38
CA ILE A 177 0.28 1.65 -7.96
C ILE A 177 0.18 0.18 -7.55
N ALA A 178 -0.35 -0.73 -8.41
CA ALA A 178 -0.30 -2.16 -8.16
C ALA A 178 1.15 -2.66 -8.03
N THR A 179 2.07 -2.12 -8.83
CA THR A 179 3.51 -2.40 -8.70
C THR A 179 4.05 -1.93 -7.35
N ALA A 180 3.73 -0.72 -6.92
CA ALA A 180 4.15 -0.19 -5.62
C ALA A 180 3.67 -1.06 -4.45
N THR A 181 2.37 -1.41 -4.44
CA THR A 181 1.80 -2.27 -3.39
C THR A 181 2.36 -3.68 -3.42
N SER A 182 2.68 -4.21 -4.62
CA SER A 182 3.37 -5.51 -4.77
C SER A 182 4.80 -5.47 -4.24
N CYS A 183 5.56 -4.42 -4.52
CA CYS A 183 6.91 -4.24 -3.96
C CYS A 183 6.88 -4.14 -2.43
N TYR A 184 5.89 -3.41 -1.89
CA TYR A 184 5.74 -3.29 -0.44
C TYR A 184 5.34 -4.62 0.20
N GLY A 185 4.41 -5.36 -0.39
CA GLY A 185 4.05 -6.70 0.04
C GLY A 185 5.23 -7.65 0.00
N GLY A 186 6.04 -7.62 -1.07
CA GLY A 186 7.28 -8.38 -1.19
C GLY A 186 8.28 -8.05 -0.08
N TYR A 187 8.49 -6.77 0.23
CA TYR A 187 9.30 -6.33 1.36
C TYR A 187 8.80 -6.92 2.69
N MET A 188 7.48 -6.90 2.92
CA MET A 188 6.88 -7.48 4.13
C MET A 188 7.04 -9.00 4.20
N VAL A 189 6.95 -9.73 3.06
CA VAL A 189 7.22 -11.17 2.99
C VAL A 189 8.64 -11.46 3.44
N VAL A 190 9.64 -10.75 2.90
CA VAL A 190 11.06 -10.92 3.29
C VAL A 190 11.24 -10.66 4.79
N ARG A 191 10.61 -9.61 5.32
CA ARG A 191 10.64 -9.32 6.77
C ARG A 191 10.02 -10.45 7.59
N GLY A 192 8.89 -11.00 7.12
CA GLY A 192 8.21 -12.12 7.77
C GLY A 192 9.03 -13.41 7.77
N ILE A 193 9.71 -13.72 6.68
CA ILE A 193 10.61 -14.89 6.58
C ILE A 193 11.79 -14.77 7.55
N ASN A 194 12.40 -13.58 7.65
CA ASN A 194 13.51 -13.33 8.56
C ASN A 194 13.12 -13.48 10.04
N ILE A 195 11.84 -13.34 10.37
CA ILE A 195 11.32 -13.59 11.73
C ILE A 195 11.12 -15.10 11.97
N GLN A 196 10.71 -15.84 10.95
CA GLN A 196 10.47 -17.29 11.06
C GLN A 196 11.76 -18.12 11.19
N GLY A 197 12.88 -17.58 10.69
CA GLY A 197 14.20 -18.24 10.74
C GLY A 197 14.99 -17.98 12.02
N LYS A 198 14.44 -17.24 12.98
CA LYS A 198 15.02 -16.98 14.30
C LYS A 198 14.30 -17.74 15.39
#